data_982ce7b6b6895dd4e4e4666aedeaeed7
#
_entry.id   982ce7b6b6895dd4e4e4666aedeaeed7
#
_cell.length_a   1.000
_cell.length_b   1.000
_cell.length_c   1.000
_cell.angle_alpha   90.00
_cell.angle_beta   90.00
_cell.angle_gamma   90.00
#
_symmetry.space_group_name_H-M   'P 1'
#
loop_
_entity.id
_entity.type
_entity.pdbx_description
1 polymer ?
#
loop_
_entity_poly.entity_id
_entity_poly.type
_entity_poly.pdbx_seq_one_letter_code
_entity_poly.pdbx_strand_id
1 'polypeptide(L)'
;MKRIFWIVFLFSFFGTEPLWALLKTYFSPTFFPLDVYYLQGELPGPTVMVQGGIQGDEPSGVVCAQILTLAKVKKGNLIIVPRANWPSLLLYKRQINVDLNRRFDKDYHQYYEDTLAKAISYLSSISDGLIHLHEGSGFYSPTYINIERNPRRYGRLL
;
A
#
# COMPACT_ATOMS: atom_id res chain seq x y z
N MET A 1 57.66 24.23 -28.87
CA MET A 1 56.21 24.34 -29.02
C MET A 1 55.56 23.63 -27.81
N LYS A 2 55.03 24.37 -26.82
CA LYS A 2 54.37 23.83 -25.62
C LYS A 2 52.86 23.61 -25.95
N ARG A 3 52.40 22.36 -25.92
CA ARG A 3 51.00 22.02 -26.10
C ARG A 3 50.31 22.19 -24.74
N ILE A 4 49.43 23.17 -24.63
CA ILE A 4 48.56 23.40 -23.46
C ILE A 4 47.34 22.48 -23.65
N PHE A 5 47.21 21.48 -22.75
CA PHE A 5 46.01 20.64 -22.66
C PHE A 5 45.01 21.38 -21.77
N TRP A 6 43.85 21.78 -22.35
CA TRP A 6 42.70 22.24 -21.59
C TRP A 6 41.92 21.02 -21.10
N ILE A 7 41.95 20.77 -19.79
CA ILE A 7 41.07 19.81 -19.14
C ILE A 7 39.77 20.55 -18.87
N VAL A 8 38.74 20.24 -19.67
CA VAL A 8 37.36 20.72 -19.42
C VAL A 8 36.76 19.82 -18.34
N PHE A 9 36.66 20.33 -17.11
CA PHE A 9 35.86 19.71 -16.06
C PHE A 9 34.41 19.93 -16.40
N LEU A 10 33.74 18.91 -16.95
CA LEU A 10 32.27 18.84 -16.99
C LEU A 10 31.78 18.58 -15.57
N PHE A 11 31.46 19.62 -14.83
CA PHE A 11 30.61 19.52 -13.65
C PHE A 11 29.21 19.11 -14.11
N SER A 12 28.92 17.82 -14.05
CA SER A 12 27.55 17.33 -14.11
C SER A 12 26.86 17.83 -12.85
N PHE A 13 26.11 18.90 -12.97
CA PHE A 13 25.09 19.26 -11.99
C PHE A 13 24.03 18.14 -12.02
N PHE A 14 24.25 17.10 -11.23
CA PHE A 14 23.14 16.27 -10.79
C PHE A 14 22.30 17.16 -9.87
N GLY A 15 21.29 17.81 -10.45
CA GLY A 15 20.23 18.40 -9.69
C GLY A 15 19.68 17.30 -8.78
N THR A 16 19.74 17.50 -7.47
CA THR A 16 19.00 16.67 -6.53
C THR A 16 17.52 17.00 -6.72
N GLU A 17 16.92 16.38 -7.74
CA GLU A 17 15.47 16.38 -7.84
C GLU A 17 14.93 15.89 -6.50
N PRO A 18 14.02 16.61 -5.86
CA PRO A 18 13.47 16.17 -4.59
C PRO A 18 12.85 14.78 -4.79
N LEU A 19 13.22 13.85 -3.94
CA LEU A 19 12.73 12.47 -3.98
C LEU A 19 11.25 12.48 -3.59
N TRP A 20 10.35 12.66 -4.56
CA TRP A 20 8.90 12.73 -4.36
C TRP A 20 8.31 11.40 -3.89
N ALA A 21 9.02 10.29 -4.12
CA ALA A 21 8.57 8.96 -3.77
C ALA A 21 9.74 8.10 -3.25
N LEU A 22 9.53 7.46 -2.11
CA LEU A 22 10.45 6.50 -1.51
C LEU A 22 9.73 5.15 -1.38
N LEU A 23 10.30 4.10 -1.96
CA LEU A 23 9.89 2.72 -1.70
C LEU A 23 10.75 2.13 -0.58
N LYS A 24 10.10 1.56 0.43
CA LYS A 24 10.74 0.77 1.48
C LYS A 24 10.10 -0.60 1.57
N THR A 25 10.89 -1.66 1.45
CA THR A 25 10.44 -3.03 1.62
C THR A 25 10.80 -3.51 3.02
N TYR A 26 9.79 -3.80 3.83
CA TYR A 26 9.94 -4.42 5.14
C TYR A 26 9.91 -5.95 5.01
N PHE A 27 10.47 -6.63 5.99
CA PHE A 27 10.51 -8.09 6.09
C PHE A 27 11.21 -8.80 4.92
N SER A 28 12.08 -8.12 4.18
CA SER A 28 12.98 -8.76 3.20
C SER A 28 14.20 -9.36 3.94
N PRO A 29 14.65 -10.59 3.59
CA PRO A 29 14.22 -11.47 2.51
C PRO A 29 13.26 -12.60 2.95
N THR A 30 12.17 -12.30 3.63
CA THR A 30 11.16 -13.31 3.95
C THR A 30 10.22 -13.60 2.78
N PHE A 31 9.34 -14.61 2.90
CA PHE A 31 8.31 -14.92 1.91
C PHE A 31 7.11 -13.95 1.95
N PHE A 32 7.06 -13.04 2.93
CA PHE A 32 6.00 -12.03 3.11
C PHE A 32 6.53 -10.60 3.13
N PRO A 33 7.26 -10.14 2.10
CA PRO A 33 7.73 -8.77 2.04
C PRO A 33 6.55 -7.79 2.02
N LEU A 34 6.74 -6.64 2.68
CA LEU A 34 5.75 -5.57 2.72
C LEU A 34 6.35 -4.31 2.07
N ASP A 35 5.91 -4.03 0.85
CA ASP A 35 6.29 -2.83 0.12
C ASP A 35 5.46 -1.64 0.57
N VAL A 36 6.12 -0.58 0.98
CA VAL A 36 5.51 0.67 1.42
C VAL A 36 6.08 1.82 0.63
N TYR A 37 5.22 2.55 -0.06
CA TYR A 37 5.56 3.76 -0.80
C TYR A 37 5.22 4.99 0.03
N TYR A 38 6.17 5.89 0.16
CA TYR A 38 6.01 7.18 0.82
C TYR A 38 6.07 8.26 -0.25
N LEU A 39 4.95 8.95 -0.49
CA LEU A 39 4.88 10.08 -1.42
C LEU A 39 4.77 11.36 -0.62
N GLN A 40 5.71 12.28 -0.85
CA GLN A 40 5.70 13.59 -0.23
C GLN A 40 5.02 14.60 -1.13
N GLY A 41 4.13 15.41 -0.59
CA GLY A 41 3.48 16.50 -1.30
C GLY A 41 4.34 17.76 -1.38
N GLU A 42 4.01 18.62 -2.34
CA GLU A 42 4.67 19.92 -2.55
C GLU A 42 4.45 20.88 -1.38
N LEU A 43 3.34 20.77 -0.69
CA LEU A 43 2.96 21.60 0.45
C LEU A 43 2.73 20.74 1.70
N PRO A 44 3.02 21.27 2.89
CA PRO A 44 2.69 20.61 4.15
C PRO A 44 1.19 20.34 4.27
N GLY A 45 0.84 19.20 4.89
CA GLY A 45 -0.55 18.80 5.12
C GLY A 45 -0.63 17.44 5.79
N PRO A 46 -1.84 16.87 5.91
CA PRO A 46 -2.04 15.58 6.56
C PRO A 46 -1.38 14.44 5.79
N THR A 47 -1.08 13.38 6.52
CA THR A 47 -0.60 12.10 5.97
C THR A 47 -1.77 11.13 5.90
N VAL A 48 -2.07 10.61 4.71
CA VAL A 48 -3.12 9.61 4.51
C VAL A 48 -2.48 8.28 4.12
N MET A 49 -2.88 7.21 4.80
CA MET A 49 -2.50 5.86 4.41
C MET A 49 -3.55 5.28 3.45
N VAL A 50 -3.08 4.65 2.37
CA VAL A 50 -3.93 3.89 1.44
C VAL A 50 -3.41 2.46 1.39
N GLN A 51 -4.28 1.50 1.62
CA GLN A 51 -3.93 0.09 1.68
C GLN A 51 -4.84 -0.74 0.78
N GLY A 52 -4.22 -1.64 0.00
CA GLY A 52 -4.90 -2.67 -0.78
C GLY A 52 -4.31 -4.05 -0.53
N GLY A 53 -5.00 -5.09 -0.96
CA GLY A 53 -4.48 -6.46 -0.97
C GLY A 53 -4.32 -7.09 0.40
N ILE A 54 -5.20 -6.79 1.35
CA ILE A 54 -5.25 -7.48 2.64
C ILE A 54 -5.74 -8.92 2.47
N GLN A 55 -6.61 -9.12 1.50
CA GLN A 55 -7.13 -10.41 1.06
C GLN A 55 -6.72 -10.63 -0.39
N GLY A 56 -6.17 -11.81 -0.69
CA GLY A 56 -5.54 -12.06 -1.98
C GLY A 56 -6.51 -12.32 -3.13
N ASP A 57 -7.79 -12.55 -2.83
CA ASP A 57 -8.87 -12.70 -3.80
C ASP A 57 -9.57 -11.38 -4.13
N GLU A 58 -8.98 -10.23 -3.70
CA GLU A 58 -9.51 -8.88 -3.92
C GLU A 58 -8.54 -8.01 -4.76
N PRO A 59 -8.32 -8.33 -6.06
CA PRO A 59 -7.30 -7.68 -6.87
C PRO A 59 -7.56 -6.21 -7.20
N SER A 60 -8.83 -5.76 -7.21
CA SER A 60 -9.16 -4.36 -7.56
C SER A 60 -8.52 -3.36 -6.60
N GLY A 61 -8.51 -3.67 -5.30
CA GLY A 61 -7.86 -2.84 -4.28
C GLY A 61 -6.35 -2.74 -4.48
N VAL A 62 -5.70 -3.84 -4.91
CA VAL A 62 -4.27 -3.87 -5.26
C VAL A 62 -3.99 -2.97 -6.44
N VAL A 63 -4.75 -3.11 -7.53
CA VAL A 63 -4.57 -2.33 -8.76
C VAL A 63 -4.76 -0.83 -8.47
N CYS A 64 -5.81 -0.47 -7.74
CA CYS A 64 -6.06 0.91 -7.35
C CYS A 64 -4.91 1.50 -6.53
N ALA A 65 -4.46 0.81 -5.48
CA ALA A 65 -3.33 1.25 -4.67
C ALA A 65 -2.02 1.32 -5.47
N GLN A 66 -1.78 0.38 -6.40
CA GLN A 66 -0.60 0.38 -7.26
C GLN A 66 -0.59 1.60 -8.20
N ILE A 67 -1.73 1.98 -8.78
CA ILE A 67 -1.84 3.18 -9.61
C ILE A 67 -1.53 4.44 -8.80
N LEU A 68 -1.99 4.50 -7.54
CA LEU A 68 -1.74 5.63 -6.66
C LEU A 68 -0.25 5.84 -6.33
N THR A 69 0.61 4.82 -6.45
CA THR A 69 2.07 5.00 -6.26
C THR A 69 2.70 5.95 -7.28
N LEU A 70 2.01 6.21 -8.39
CA LEU A 70 2.44 7.14 -9.45
C LEU A 70 1.86 8.56 -9.27
N ALA A 71 1.10 8.79 -8.21
CA ALA A 71 0.42 10.06 -8.01
C ALA A 71 1.42 11.17 -7.63
N LYS A 72 1.16 12.38 -8.14
CA LYS A 72 1.81 13.61 -7.68
C LYS A 72 0.94 14.25 -6.60
N VAL A 73 1.46 14.30 -5.38
CA VAL A 73 0.74 14.82 -4.22
C VAL A 73 0.97 16.34 -4.15
N LYS A 74 -0.08 17.13 -4.20
CA LYS A 74 0.04 18.59 -4.07
C LYS A 74 0.19 19.05 -2.62
N LYS A 75 -0.50 18.40 -1.68
CA LYS A 75 -0.52 18.80 -0.27
C LYS A 75 -0.62 17.58 0.63
N GLY A 76 0.18 17.56 1.71
CA GLY A 76 0.25 16.43 2.63
C GLY A 76 1.12 15.30 2.08
N ASN A 77 0.93 14.10 2.60
CA ASN A 77 1.70 12.93 2.21
C ASN A 77 0.79 11.73 2.01
N LEU A 78 1.25 10.75 1.24
CA LEU A 78 0.62 9.43 1.13
C LEU A 78 1.59 8.35 1.61
N ILE A 79 1.08 7.42 2.41
CA ILE A 79 1.69 6.14 2.70
C ILE A 79 0.86 5.10 1.97
N ILE A 80 1.45 4.39 1.00
CA ILE A 80 0.69 3.45 0.17
C ILE A 80 1.25 2.04 0.37
N VAL A 81 0.38 1.12 0.74
CA VAL A 81 0.65 -0.32 0.89
C VAL A 81 -0.20 -1.07 -0.15
N PRO A 82 0.30 -1.26 -1.37
CA PRO A 82 -0.55 -1.80 -2.44
C PRO A 82 -0.80 -3.30 -2.32
N ARG A 83 0.08 -4.05 -1.62
CA ARG A 83 0.07 -5.51 -1.54
C ARG A 83 0.31 -5.95 -0.10
N ALA A 84 -0.66 -5.71 0.76
CA ALA A 84 -0.52 -5.92 2.20
C ALA A 84 -0.27 -7.38 2.58
N ASN A 85 -0.83 -8.35 1.85
CA ASN A 85 -0.64 -9.78 2.06
C ASN A 85 -0.15 -10.46 0.79
N TRP A 86 1.14 -10.25 0.47
CA TRP A 86 1.76 -10.78 -0.73
C TRP A 86 1.57 -12.29 -0.95
N PRO A 87 1.77 -13.18 0.05
CA PRO A 87 1.56 -14.61 -0.13
C PRO A 87 0.12 -14.96 -0.51
N SER A 88 -0.85 -14.30 0.09
CA SER A 88 -2.28 -14.48 -0.18
C SER A 88 -2.63 -14.09 -1.62
N LEU A 89 -2.05 -12.98 -2.11
CA LEU A 89 -2.21 -12.50 -3.49
C LEU A 89 -1.62 -13.48 -4.51
N LEU A 90 -0.43 -14.01 -4.27
CA LEU A 90 0.21 -14.99 -5.16
C LEU A 90 -0.62 -16.25 -5.35
N LEU A 91 -1.34 -16.68 -4.32
CA LEU A 91 -2.19 -17.87 -4.35
C LEU A 91 -3.66 -17.56 -4.70
N TYR A 92 -3.98 -16.26 -4.92
CA TYR A 92 -5.35 -15.81 -5.16
C TYR A 92 -6.34 -16.36 -4.11
N LYS A 93 -5.95 -16.27 -2.83
CA LYS A 93 -6.74 -16.74 -1.70
C LYS A 93 -7.04 -15.61 -0.74
N ARG A 94 -8.20 -15.66 -0.12
CA ARG A 94 -8.57 -14.70 0.92
C ARG A 94 -7.57 -14.67 2.07
N GLN A 95 -7.06 -15.85 2.46
CA GLN A 95 -6.09 -16.02 3.56
C GLN A 95 -5.20 -17.23 3.31
N ILE A 96 -4.06 -17.28 3.98
CA ILE A 96 -3.20 -18.46 4.03
C ILE A 96 -3.42 -19.22 5.35
N ASN A 97 -2.97 -18.65 6.47
CA ASN A 97 -3.19 -19.23 7.80
C ASN A 97 -4.48 -18.67 8.41
N VAL A 98 -4.60 -17.35 8.44
CA VAL A 98 -5.73 -16.62 9.02
C VAL A 98 -6.07 -15.40 8.18
N ASP A 99 -7.31 -14.94 8.26
CA ASP A 99 -7.74 -13.69 7.61
C ASP A 99 -7.01 -12.51 8.27
N LEU A 100 -6.08 -11.88 7.54
CA LEU A 100 -5.31 -10.74 8.02
C LEU A 100 -6.24 -9.63 8.53
N ASN A 101 -7.41 -9.44 7.91
CA ASN A 101 -8.41 -8.45 8.33
C ASN A 101 -9.14 -8.80 9.66
N ARG A 102 -8.72 -9.86 10.35
CA ARG A 102 -9.17 -10.25 11.69
C ARG A 102 -8.04 -10.24 12.72
N ARG A 103 -6.91 -9.57 12.40
CA ARG A 103 -5.70 -9.60 13.24
C ARG A 103 -5.30 -8.24 13.80
N PHE A 104 -6.17 -7.23 13.70
CA PHE A 104 -5.90 -5.86 14.16
C PHE A 104 -6.45 -5.54 15.54
N ASP A 105 -7.29 -6.40 16.11
CA ASP A 105 -7.99 -6.17 17.38
C ASP A 105 -7.17 -6.51 18.62
N LYS A 106 -6.13 -7.36 18.47
CA LYS A 106 -5.28 -7.85 19.57
C LYS A 106 -3.84 -8.00 19.11
N ASP A 107 -2.94 -8.15 20.08
CA ASP A 107 -1.53 -8.46 19.83
C ASP A 107 -1.32 -9.97 19.67
N TYR A 108 -1.42 -10.44 18.44
CA TYR A 108 -1.20 -11.84 18.07
C TYR A 108 0.26 -12.10 17.68
N HIS A 109 0.73 -13.37 17.82
CA HIS A 109 2.13 -13.74 17.59
C HIS A 109 2.32 -15.13 16.96
N GLN A 110 1.30 -15.68 16.33
CA GLN A 110 1.32 -17.08 15.88
C GLN A 110 1.67 -17.24 14.39
N TYR A 111 1.26 -16.27 13.56
CA TYR A 111 1.37 -16.38 12.11
C TYR A 111 2.08 -15.17 11.52
N TYR A 112 2.55 -15.27 10.27
CA TYR A 112 3.16 -14.12 9.59
C TYR A 112 2.17 -12.97 9.39
N GLU A 113 0.86 -13.27 9.25
CA GLU A 113 -0.19 -12.27 9.18
C GLU A 113 -0.22 -11.38 10.43
N ASP A 114 0.17 -11.89 11.57
CA ASP A 114 0.26 -11.10 12.82
C ASP A 114 1.38 -10.05 12.74
N THR A 115 2.49 -10.42 12.12
CA THR A 115 3.61 -9.51 11.87
C THR A 115 3.21 -8.41 10.88
N LEU A 116 2.49 -8.77 9.82
CA LEU A 116 1.94 -7.81 8.86
C LEU A 116 0.92 -6.88 9.53
N ALA A 117 0.01 -7.42 10.35
CA ALA A 117 -0.98 -6.64 11.07
C ALA A 117 -0.34 -5.57 11.96
N LYS A 118 0.73 -5.91 12.70
CA LYS A 118 1.48 -4.96 13.53
C LYS A 118 2.11 -3.85 12.71
N ALA A 119 2.78 -4.19 11.60
CA ALA A 119 3.40 -3.21 10.74
C ALA A 119 2.37 -2.25 10.12
N ILE A 120 1.25 -2.79 9.66
CA ILE A 120 0.15 -2.01 9.09
C ILE A 120 -0.50 -1.11 10.15
N SER A 121 -0.73 -1.64 11.37
CA SER A 121 -1.23 -0.85 12.50
C SER A 121 -0.30 0.31 12.84
N TYR A 122 1.02 0.06 12.84
CA TYR A 122 2.01 1.12 13.05
C TYR A 122 1.93 2.19 11.97
N LEU A 123 1.90 1.81 10.68
CA LEU A 123 1.78 2.77 9.57
C LEU A 123 0.48 3.57 9.65
N SER A 124 -0.61 2.93 10.04
CA SER A 124 -1.89 3.61 10.27
C SER A 124 -1.82 4.59 11.46
N SER A 125 -1.13 4.23 12.54
CA SER A 125 -1.04 5.07 13.74
C SER A 125 -0.24 6.38 13.53
N ILE A 126 0.65 6.40 12.53
CA ILE A 126 1.42 7.60 12.15
C ILE A 126 0.74 8.39 11.00
N SER A 127 -0.47 8.00 10.62
CA SER A 127 -1.28 8.65 9.59
C SER A 127 -2.47 9.37 10.19
N ASP A 128 -2.88 10.48 9.59
CA ASP A 128 -4.07 11.23 10.00
C ASP A 128 -5.38 10.58 9.49
N GLY A 129 -5.27 9.68 8.51
CA GLY A 129 -6.41 8.96 7.96
C GLY A 129 -6.00 7.68 7.24
N LEU A 130 -6.91 6.70 7.19
CA LEU A 130 -6.74 5.42 6.52
C LEU A 130 -7.85 5.20 5.49
N ILE A 131 -7.45 4.85 4.27
CA ILE A 131 -8.32 4.34 3.21
C ILE A 131 -7.95 2.87 3.00
N HIS A 132 -8.90 1.98 3.28
CA HIS A 132 -8.75 0.55 3.16
C HIS A 132 -9.54 0.06 1.95
N LEU A 133 -8.83 -0.40 0.91
CA LEU A 133 -9.41 -0.80 -0.36
C LEU A 133 -9.72 -2.29 -0.33
N HIS A 134 -10.99 -2.60 -0.52
CA HIS A 134 -11.51 -3.95 -0.65
C HIS A 134 -12.22 -4.13 -1.99
N GLU A 135 -12.39 -5.39 -2.37
CA GLU A 135 -13.28 -5.79 -3.43
C GLU A 135 -14.37 -6.69 -2.84
N GLY A 136 -15.61 -6.36 -3.13
CA GLY A 136 -16.74 -7.14 -2.64
C GLY A 136 -17.85 -7.22 -3.68
N SER A 137 -18.51 -8.36 -3.77
CA SER A 137 -19.74 -8.53 -4.53
C SER A 137 -20.95 -7.82 -3.88
N GLY A 138 -20.67 -6.93 -2.90
CA GLY A 138 -21.60 -6.59 -1.84
C GLY A 138 -22.66 -5.56 -2.14
N PHE A 139 -22.48 -4.63 -3.07
CA PHE A 139 -23.48 -3.55 -3.20
C PHE A 139 -24.62 -3.86 -4.15
N TYR A 140 -24.35 -4.59 -5.20
CA TYR A 140 -25.39 -5.05 -6.10
C TYR A 140 -25.00 -6.37 -6.73
N SER A 141 -25.49 -7.47 -6.15
CA SER A 141 -25.57 -8.75 -6.87
C SER A 141 -27.04 -9.06 -7.08
N PRO A 142 -27.49 -9.37 -8.31
CA PRO A 142 -28.84 -9.87 -8.53
C PRO A 142 -29.07 -11.21 -7.84
N THR A 143 -27.99 -11.92 -7.51
CA THR A 143 -28.02 -13.20 -6.82
C THR A 143 -27.55 -13.05 -5.39
N TYR A 144 -28.37 -13.53 -4.45
CA TYR A 144 -27.99 -13.71 -3.06
C TYR A 144 -26.91 -14.79 -2.93
N ILE A 145 -25.79 -14.49 -2.31
CA ILE A 145 -24.72 -15.45 -2.07
C ILE A 145 -24.88 -16.10 -0.70
N ASN A 146 -24.86 -15.34 0.36
CA ASN A 146 -25.16 -15.76 1.72
C ASN A 146 -25.32 -14.54 2.64
N ILE A 147 -25.82 -14.75 3.87
CA ILE A 147 -26.10 -13.69 4.83
C ILE A 147 -24.82 -12.95 5.28
N GLU A 148 -23.67 -13.62 5.28
CA GLU A 148 -22.40 -13.05 5.71
C GLU A 148 -21.80 -12.13 4.63
N ARG A 149 -22.00 -12.47 3.35
CA ARG A 149 -21.48 -11.71 2.21
C ARG A 149 -22.48 -10.68 1.67
N ASN A 150 -23.78 -10.90 1.84
CA ASN A 150 -24.84 -9.99 1.42
C ASN A 150 -25.91 -9.86 2.50
N PRO A 151 -25.61 -9.36 3.70
CA PRO A 151 -26.56 -9.39 4.82
C PRO A 151 -27.84 -8.60 4.56
N ARG A 152 -27.78 -7.46 3.95
CA ARG A 152 -28.89 -6.66 3.41
C ARG A 152 -28.31 -5.60 2.49
N ARG A 153 -29.04 -5.30 1.44
CA ARG A 153 -28.60 -4.26 0.50
C ARG A 153 -29.13 -2.93 0.94
N TYR A 154 -28.25 -2.07 1.41
CA TYR A 154 -28.58 -0.70 1.75
C TYR A 154 -28.03 0.23 0.68
N GLY A 155 -28.93 0.72 -0.18
CA GLY A 155 -28.61 1.79 -1.10
C GLY A 155 -27.79 1.41 -2.33
N ARG A 156 -27.62 2.39 -3.20
CA ARG A 156 -26.67 2.40 -4.31
C ARG A 156 -25.50 3.27 -3.88
N LEU A 157 -24.27 2.82 -4.11
CA LEU A 157 -23.18 3.77 -4.24
C LEU A 157 -23.36 4.50 -5.56
N LEU A 158 -23.47 5.80 -5.49
CA LEU A 158 -23.46 6.69 -6.64
C LEU A 158 -22.03 6.92 -7.07
#